data_75dd3b4dabc502c03d7f2f0491503560
#
_entry.id   75dd3b4dabc502c03d7f2f0491503560
#
_cell.length_a   1.000
_cell.length_b   1.000
_cell.length_c   1.000
_cell.angle_alpha   90.00
_cell.angle_beta   90.00
_cell.angle_gamma   90.00
#
_symmetry.space_group_name_H-M   'P 1'
#
loop_
_entity.id
_entity.type
_entity.pdbx_description
1 polymer ?
#
loop_
_entity_poly.entity_id
_entity_poly.type
_entity_poly.pdbx_seq_one_letter_code
_entity_poly.pdbx_strand_id
1 'polypeptide(L)'
;MSAPGQKDKFTPELRILVASLLSFGVIILWAKFFGPKPSVQPTQANRPAQSAPATPGPATSPAANPSQATMAPAAIAPATAATVTVRSDSQERTFVVENSLYRVEISNRGAVVKSWQLKNYKDDSKPQRVLDVVHPDASEQTGGWPFSVVLDDEQLQNAANGGLYQISSPATSLQAPADVEFTWSDGHLEVTKHFRFDHTYVVRVETSVKLNGRPITAGLGWLGGFGDLTVTNPAPVETVLTYYSEGGKITSYPHKKLDGIEKWGPGVWQGGKDFVGIEDRYFTAAFLPADGAAPGTLATRYWKSWRNVKVNGQDTAEPVPQVAAAASTQPMTLRVYVGPKDYDDLKKMNPPLHGLINFGWLEFIAEPMFHGLKWLHNYVPNWGWAVVVLTLVINTLFFPLRISSYKTTVKMQRVAPEIKAIQERYKKYKFNDPKKAEMNKEVMAVYQREGINIGGGCLPMLLQMPVWFGLNTALRGAIEMRHAQWLWITDLSSKDPYYVLPVLMGLSMYLVSKMTPVTATDPQQQAMMKFMPLSMAAMFVVFPFSSGLAVYILTSNVVGIVQQWYLNRTHPVVAPAKPVRGKKS
;
A
#
# COMPACT_ATOMS: atom_id res chain seq x y z
N MET A 1 56.24 24.05 -32.37
CA MET A 1 56.21 23.57 -30.98
C MET A 1 54.79 23.08 -30.71
N SER A 2 54.56 21.76 -30.81
CA SER A 2 53.26 21.10 -30.60
C SER A 2 53.17 20.68 -29.13
N ALA A 3 52.09 21.04 -28.45
CA ALA A 3 51.82 20.66 -27.08
C ALA A 3 51.57 19.15 -26.97
N PRO A 4 52.06 18.46 -25.93
CA PRO A 4 51.90 17.02 -25.76
C PRO A 4 50.48 16.66 -25.35
N GLY A 5 49.93 15.64 -26.02
CA GLY A 5 48.59 15.09 -25.82
C GLY A 5 48.38 14.61 -24.38
N GLN A 6 47.31 15.08 -23.77
CA GLN A 6 46.78 14.63 -22.51
C GLN A 6 46.33 13.16 -22.66
N LYS A 7 47.06 12.24 -22.08
CA LYS A 7 46.70 10.84 -21.98
C LYS A 7 45.42 10.75 -21.12
N ASP A 8 44.31 10.37 -21.76
CA ASP A 8 43.07 10.05 -21.07
C ASP A 8 43.28 8.98 -20.00
N LYS A 9 43.13 9.35 -18.73
CA LYS A 9 43.41 8.52 -17.54
C LYS A 9 42.39 7.41 -17.31
N PHE A 10 41.34 7.28 -18.13
CA PHE A 10 40.28 6.29 -17.95
C PHE A 10 40.25 5.32 -19.13
N THR A 11 40.37 4.03 -18.83
CA THR A 11 40.13 2.98 -19.81
C THR A 11 38.64 3.00 -20.26
N PRO A 12 38.33 2.55 -21.49
CA PRO A 12 36.95 2.50 -21.99
C PRO A 12 35.99 1.75 -21.05
N GLU A 13 36.48 0.70 -20.39
CA GLU A 13 35.72 -0.10 -19.42
C GLU A 13 35.41 0.69 -18.14
N LEU A 14 36.37 1.46 -17.63
CA LEU A 14 36.18 2.31 -16.45
C LEU A 14 35.21 3.47 -16.74
N ARG A 15 35.22 4.02 -17.97
CA ARG A 15 34.23 5.04 -18.42
C ARG A 15 32.82 4.46 -18.48
N ILE A 16 32.65 3.20 -18.91
CA ILE A 16 31.35 2.52 -18.95
C ILE A 16 30.85 2.24 -17.53
N LEU A 17 31.74 1.79 -16.65
CA LEU A 17 31.39 1.54 -15.24
C LEU A 17 30.98 2.85 -14.53
N VAL A 18 31.72 3.93 -14.74
CA VAL A 18 31.38 5.26 -14.22
C VAL A 18 30.07 5.78 -14.82
N ALA A 19 29.85 5.62 -16.14
CA ALA A 19 28.59 6.02 -16.79
C ALA A 19 27.39 5.20 -16.26
N SER A 20 27.57 3.89 -16.00
CA SER A 20 26.54 3.04 -15.42
C SER A 20 26.23 3.45 -13.98
N LEU A 21 27.25 3.73 -13.16
CA LEU A 21 27.09 4.26 -11.79
C LEU A 21 26.43 5.64 -11.78
N LEU A 22 26.79 6.52 -12.72
CA LEU A 22 26.15 7.83 -12.87
C LEU A 22 24.70 7.70 -13.33
N SER A 23 24.37 6.79 -14.25
CA SER A 23 23.00 6.52 -14.67
C SER A 23 22.17 5.96 -13.52
N PHE A 24 22.76 5.09 -12.71
CA PHE A 24 22.12 4.57 -11.50
C PHE A 24 21.93 5.68 -10.45
N GLY A 25 22.92 6.56 -10.30
CA GLY A 25 22.82 7.77 -9.48
C GLY A 25 21.71 8.72 -9.97
N VAL A 26 21.56 8.88 -11.28
CA VAL A 26 20.46 9.67 -11.88
C VAL A 26 19.09 9.04 -11.61
N ILE A 27 18.98 7.72 -11.67
CA ILE A 27 17.72 7.01 -11.33
C ILE A 27 17.39 7.18 -9.85
N ILE A 28 18.38 7.06 -8.95
CA ILE A 28 18.21 7.32 -7.51
C ILE A 28 17.85 8.79 -7.26
N LEU A 29 18.54 9.72 -7.91
CA LEU A 29 18.23 11.15 -7.84
C LEU A 29 16.84 11.44 -8.40
N TRP A 30 16.47 10.83 -9.51
CA TRP A 30 15.12 10.95 -10.09
C TRP A 30 14.06 10.38 -9.13
N ALA A 31 14.28 9.21 -8.54
CA ALA A 31 13.40 8.63 -7.52
C ALA A 31 13.31 9.53 -6.27
N LYS A 32 14.39 10.22 -5.91
CA LYS A 32 14.42 11.15 -4.77
C LYS A 32 13.78 12.52 -5.08
N PHE A 33 13.87 13.01 -6.34
CA PHE A 33 13.36 14.32 -6.74
C PHE A 33 11.98 14.27 -7.41
N PHE A 34 11.64 13.18 -8.10
CA PHE A 34 10.38 12.98 -8.81
C PHE A 34 9.54 11.83 -8.26
N GLY A 35 10.11 11.00 -7.34
CA GLY A 35 9.31 10.16 -6.47
C GLY A 35 8.42 11.05 -5.58
N PRO A 36 7.33 10.55 -5.02
CA PRO A 36 6.45 11.32 -4.16
C PRO A 36 7.30 11.97 -3.07
N LYS A 37 7.41 13.31 -3.12
CA LYS A 37 8.25 14.10 -2.22
C LYS A 37 7.82 13.85 -0.79
N PRO A 38 8.76 13.54 0.14
CA PRO A 38 8.50 13.78 1.54
C PRO A 38 8.24 15.29 1.68
N SER A 39 7.13 15.67 2.29
CA SER A 39 6.76 17.05 2.54
C SER A 39 7.86 17.74 3.35
N VAL A 40 8.50 18.71 2.73
CA VAL A 40 9.44 19.61 3.41
C VAL A 40 8.65 20.54 4.31
N GLN A 41 9.02 20.62 5.59
CA GLN A 41 8.51 21.59 6.55
C GLN A 41 8.66 23.02 5.99
N PRO A 42 7.67 23.89 6.10
CA PRO A 42 7.85 25.31 5.85
C PRO A 42 8.61 25.93 7.03
N THR A 43 9.82 26.34 6.76
CA THR A 43 10.60 27.25 7.60
C THR A 43 9.78 28.52 7.82
N GLN A 44 9.66 28.95 9.08
CA GLN A 44 9.08 30.21 9.47
C GLN A 44 9.69 31.37 8.67
N ALA A 45 8.89 32.03 7.88
CA ALA A 45 9.23 33.31 7.27
C ALA A 45 8.33 34.40 7.86
N ASN A 46 9.00 35.35 8.46
CA ASN A 46 8.61 36.65 8.97
C ASN A 46 7.28 37.25 8.47
N ARG A 47 6.50 37.72 9.44
CA ARG A 47 5.44 38.71 9.28
C ARG A 47 5.99 40.01 8.67
N PRO A 48 5.28 40.62 7.74
CA PRO A 48 5.24 42.08 7.62
C PRO A 48 3.94 42.68 8.24
N ALA A 49 4.15 43.87 8.67
CA ALA A 49 3.28 44.68 9.51
C ALA A 49 1.94 45.12 8.90
N GLN A 50 1.07 45.44 9.81
CA GLN A 50 -0.22 46.13 9.70
C GLN A 50 -0.28 47.28 8.68
N SER A 51 -1.41 47.40 8.03
CA SER A 51 -2.02 48.69 7.72
C SER A 51 -3.53 48.65 7.98
N ALA A 52 -3.98 49.62 8.75
CA ALA A 52 -5.33 49.85 9.20
C ALA A 52 -6.09 50.73 8.17
N PRO A 53 -7.28 51.29 8.48
CA PRO A 53 -8.56 50.83 7.97
C PRO A 53 -9.25 51.89 7.07
N ALA A 54 -10.26 51.49 6.33
CA ALA A 54 -11.16 52.45 5.66
C ALA A 54 -12.61 52.18 6.08
N THR A 55 -13.26 53.22 6.55
CA THR A 55 -14.62 53.36 7.07
C THR A 55 -15.63 53.73 5.96
N PRO A 56 -16.91 53.85 6.21
CA PRO A 56 -18.01 53.22 5.48
C PRO A 56 -18.91 54.24 4.72
N GLY A 57 -19.90 53.73 4.01
CA GLY A 57 -20.98 54.57 3.46
C GLY A 57 -22.20 53.72 3.06
N PRO A 58 -23.38 54.29 2.93
CA PRO A 58 -24.48 53.96 3.84
C PRO A 58 -25.68 53.25 3.18
N ALA A 59 -26.47 52.71 4.08
CA ALA A 59 -27.92 52.40 4.12
C ALA A 59 -28.84 52.58 2.90
N THR A 60 -29.72 51.59 2.71
CA THR A 60 -31.17 51.81 2.51
C THR A 60 -31.96 50.58 3.00
N SER A 61 -32.86 50.83 3.98
CA SER A 61 -34.07 50.05 4.25
C SER A 61 -35.23 50.67 3.45
N PRO A 62 -36.41 50.02 3.24
CA PRO A 62 -37.31 49.74 4.36
C PRO A 62 -38.26 48.51 4.24
N ALA A 63 -38.76 48.14 5.43
CA ALA A 63 -40.15 47.80 5.82
C ALA A 63 -40.85 46.54 5.28
N ALA A 64 -41.26 45.62 6.15
CA ALA A 64 -42.56 45.62 6.83
C ALA A 64 -42.68 44.41 7.77
N ASN A 65 -43.03 44.67 9.01
CA ASN A 65 -43.62 43.71 9.96
C ASN A 65 -45.13 43.55 9.66
N PRO A 66 -45.74 42.41 10.02
CA PRO A 66 -46.52 42.49 11.26
C PRO A 66 -46.61 41.22 12.12
N SER A 67 -46.91 41.48 13.36
CA SER A 67 -47.68 40.73 14.37
C SER A 67 -46.95 39.77 15.28
N GLN A 68 -46.67 40.32 16.44
CA GLN A 68 -46.48 39.63 17.71
C GLN A 68 -47.73 38.85 18.13
N ALA A 69 -47.56 37.58 18.46
CA ALA A 69 -48.44 36.88 19.39
C ALA A 69 -47.60 36.51 20.62
N THR A 70 -47.85 37.23 21.67
CA THR A 70 -47.29 37.02 23.01
C THR A 70 -47.91 35.75 23.59
N MET A 71 -47.13 34.68 23.67
CA MET A 71 -47.44 33.54 24.57
C MET A 71 -46.54 33.61 25.79
N ALA A 72 -47.16 33.64 26.94
CA ALA A 72 -46.53 33.65 28.26
C ALA A 72 -45.60 32.41 28.44
N PRO A 73 -44.47 32.55 29.16
CA PRO A 73 -43.61 31.43 29.44
C PRO A 73 -44.31 30.49 30.44
N ALA A 74 -44.63 29.28 29.96
CA ALA A 74 -44.95 28.18 30.85
C ALA A 74 -43.72 27.87 31.71
N ALA A 75 -43.86 27.94 33.00
CA ALA A 75 -42.84 27.57 33.98
C ALA A 75 -42.45 26.10 33.74
N ILE A 76 -41.23 25.89 33.22
CA ILE A 76 -40.62 24.57 33.16
C ILE A 76 -40.31 24.22 34.62
N ALA A 77 -41.06 23.26 35.15
CA ALA A 77 -40.73 22.60 36.41
C ALA A 77 -39.30 22.02 36.30
N PRO A 78 -38.44 22.17 37.33
CA PRO A 78 -37.13 21.55 37.31
C PRO A 78 -37.31 20.05 37.19
N ALA A 79 -36.91 19.48 36.06
CA ALA A 79 -36.84 18.02 35.94
C ALA A 79 -35.91 17.52 37.02
N THR A 80 -36.44 16.76 37.97
CA THR A 80 -35.69 16.04 39.02
C THR A 80 -34.57 15.27 38.29
N ALA A 81 -33.34 15.62 38.62
CA ALA A 81 -32.17 14.87 38.14
C ALA A 81 -32.33 13.42 38.62
N ALA A 82 -32.52 12.50 37.68
CA ALA A 82 -32.55 11.10 38.03
C ALA A 82 -31.21 10.78 38.67
N THR A 83 -31.23 10.36 39.95
CA THR A 83 -30.03 9.90 40.64
C THR A 83 -29.53 8.64 39.95
N VAL A 84 -28.46 8.77 39.17
CA VAL A 84 -27.81 7.64 38.52
C VAL A 84 -27.09 6.82 39.61
N THR A 85 -27.40 5.53 39.71
CA THR A 85 -26.78 4.65 40.68
C THR A 85 -25.32 4.40 40.31
N VAL A 86 -24.40 4.57 41.24
CA VAL A 86 -22.98 4.20 41.04
C VAL A 86 -22.88 2.70 40.78
N ARG A 87 -22.20 2.34 39.69
CA ARG A 87 -21.94 0.95 39.27
C ARG A 87 -20.47 0.81 38.93
N SER A 88 -19.76 0.02 39.73
CA SER A 88 -18.34 -0.27 39.48
C SER A 88 -18.03 -1.68 40.01
N ASP A 89 -17.08 -2.34 39.37
CA ASP A 89 -16.48 -3.56 39.92
C ASP A 89 -15.44 -3.18 40.98
N SER A 90 -15.08 -4.12 41.85
CA SER A 90 -14.07 -3.93 42.90
C SER A 90 -12.65 -4.23 42.42
N GLN A 91 -12.49 -5.02 41.38
CA GLN A 91 -11.19 -5.48 40.88
C GLN A 91 -11.15 -5.49 39.36
N GLU A 92 -9.95 -5.27 38.81
CA GLU A 92 -9.70 -5.46 37.38
C GLU A 92 -9.70 -6.96 37.06
N ARG A 93 -10.46 -7.33 36.04
CA ARG A 93 -10.57 -8.71 35.55
C ARG A 93 -10.47 -8.73 34.02
N THR A 94 -9.87 -9.78 33.49
CA THR A 94 -9.83 -10.06 32.07
C THR A 94 -10.89 -11.08 31.70
N PHE A 95 -11.63 -10.81 30.66
CA PHE A 95 -12.65 -11.67 30.09
C PHE A 95 -12.20 -12.11 28.69
N VAL A 96 -12.34 -13.41 28.38
CA VAL A 96 -11.87 -13.99 27.11
C VAL A 96 -13.06 -14.47 26.29
N VAL A 97 -13.08 -14.09 25.00
CA VAL A 97 -13.98 -14.67 24.00
C VAL A 97 -13.16 -15.28 22.89
N GLU A 98 -13.47 -16.51 22.51
CA GLU A 98 -12.77 -17.19 21.44
C GLU A 98 -13.68 -18.01 20.53
N ASN A 99 -13.19 -18.22 19.31
CA ASN A 99 -13.77 -19.15 18.32
C ASN A 99 -12.64 -19.80 17.50
N SER A 100 -12.97 -20.40 16.35
CA SER A 100 -11.97 -20.98 15.44
C SER A 100 -11.07 -19.93 14.75
N LEU A 101 -11.50 -18.67 14.66
CA LEU A 101 -10.82 -17.61 13.92
C LEU A 101 -9.96 -16.70 14.80
N TYR A 102 -10.46 -16.40 16.03
CA TYR A 102 -9.80 -15.44 16.92
C TYR A 102 -9.92 -15.84 18.40
N ARG A 103 -9.05 -15.22 19.21
CA ARG A 103 -9.14 -15.16 20.67
C ARG A 103 -8.97 -13.71 21.10
N VAL A 104 -9.96 -13.17 21.79
CA VAL A 104 -10.02 -11.77 22.22
C VAL A 104 -9.99 -11.71 23.75
N GLU A 105 -9.12 -10.87 24.31
CA GLU A 105 -9.06 -10.58 25.74
C GLU A 105 -9.56 -9.16 26.00
N ILE A 106 -10.58 -9.03 26.84
CA ILE A 106 -11.21 -7.76 27.20
C ILE A 106 -10.97 -7.51 28.68
N SER A 107 -10.40 -6.36 29.05
CA SER A 107 -10.33 -5.90 30.43
C SER A 107 -11.63 -5.21 30.80
N ASN A 108 -12.13 -5.45 32.03
CA ASN A 108 -13.23 -4.67 32.57
C ASN A 108 -12.81 -3.23 32.97
N ARG A 109 -11.52 -2.90 32.99
CA ARG A 109 -11.08 -1.50 33.06
C ARG A 109 -11.30 -0.84 31.71
N GLY A 110 -12.26 0.09 31.65
CA GLY A 110 -12.68 0.76 30.43
C GLY A 110 -13.47 -0.13 29.46
N ALA A 111 -13.69 -1.42 29.75
CA ALA A 111 -14.27 -2.39 28.83
C ALA A 111 -13.58 -2.32 27.45
N VAL A 112 -12.24 -2.47 27.44
CA VAL A 112 -11.37 -2.34 26.27
C VAL A 112 -10.69 -3.66 25.94
N VAL A 113 -10.30 -3.82 24.68
CA VAL A 113 -9.59 -5.02 24.23
C VAL A 113 -8.10 -4.89 24.49
N LYS A 114 -7.53 -5.89 25.18
CA LYS A 114 -6.10 -5.96 25.51
C LYS A 114 -5.30 -6.81 24.56
N SER A 115 -5.94 -7.81 23.92
CA SER A 115 -5.33 -8.72 22.96
C SER A 115 -6.39 -9.16 21.96
N TRP A 116 -6.02 -9.23 20.69
CA TRP A 116 -6.84 -9.78 19.61
C TRP A 116 -5.99 -10.68 18.73
N GLN A 117 -5.98 -11.95 19.04
CA GLN A 117 -5.20 -12.95 18.36
C GLN A 117 -5.97 -13.55 17.18
N LEU A 118 -5.37 -13.54 16.00
CA LEU A 118 -5.90 -14.17 14.79
C LEU A 118 -5.32 -15.58 14.65
N LYS A 119 -6.08 -16.61 15.05
CA LYS A 119 -5.60 -18.00 15.22
C LYS A 119 -5.02 -18.62 13.95
N ASN A 120 -5.50 -18.22 12.78
CA ASN A 120 -5.06 -18.75 11.49
C ASN A 120 -3.82 -18.04 10.94
N TYR A 121 -3.32 -17.02 11.64
CA TYR A 121 -2.19 -16.20 11.19
C TYR A 121 -1.09 -16.20 12.24
N LYS A 122 0.15 -16.19 11.76
CA LYS A 122 1.34 -16.12 12.58
C LYS A 122 2.08 -14.80 12.35
N ASP A 123 2.84 -14.37 13.34
CA ASP A 123 3.76 -13.26 13.25
C ASP A 123 5.08 -13.69 12.55
N ASP A 124 5.99 -12.74 12.25
CA ASP A 124 7.31 -13.01 11.66
C ASP A 124 8.41 -13.23 12.73
N SER A 125 8.04 -13.40 14.00
CA SER A 125 8.99 -13.68 15.08
C SER A 125 9.61 -15.08 14.96
N LYS A 126 10.72 -15.30 15.65
CA LYS A 126 11.37 -16.62 15.71
C LYS A 126 11.54 -17.06 17.16
N PRO A 127 10.81 -18.09 17.60
CA PRO A 127 9.79 -18.90 16.89
C PRO A 127 8.52 -18.08 16.57
N GLN A 128 7.81 -18.44 15.50
CA GLN A 128 6.55 -17.83 15.12
C GLN A 128 5.47 -18.04 16.18
N ARG A 129 4.75 -16.97 16.54
CA ARG A 129 3.61 -16.98 17.45
C ARG A 129 2.31 -16.69 16.71
N VAL A 130 1.18 -16.95 17.34
CA VAL A 130 -0.12 -16.50 16.84
C VAL A 130 -0.09 -14.97 16.79
N LEU A 131 -0.53 -14.41 15.66
CA LEU A 131 -0.52 -12.98 15.45
C LEU A 131 -1.52 -12.29 16.37
N ASP A 132 -1.05 -11.33 17.17
CA ASP A 132 -1.86 -10.37 17.90
C ASP A 132 -1.82 -9.02 17.18
N VAL A 133 -2.99 -8.49 16.83
CA VAL A 133 -3.09 -7.21 16.11
C VAL A 133 -3.20 -6.00 17.04
N VAL A 134 -3.25 -6.22 18.36
CA VAL A 134 -3.20 -5.19 19.40
C VAL A 134 -1.76 -5.00 19.87
N HIS A 135 -1.38 -3.76 20.11
CA HIS A 135 -0.03 -3.40 20.57
C HIS A 135 -0.07 -2.92 22.04
N PRO A 136 0.14 -3.81 23.02
CA PRO A 136 0.05 -3.45 24.44
C PRO A 136 0.97 -2.29 24.82
N ASP A 137 2.26 -2.34 24.43
CA ASP A 137 3.24 -1.30 24.75
C ASP A 137 2.84 0.09 24.23
N ALA A 138 2.30 0.14 23.01
CA ALA A 138 1.84 1.38 22.42
C ALA A 138 0.55 1.88 23.08
N SER A 139 -0.36 0.97 23.43
CA SER A 139 -1.61 1.28 24.12
C SER A 139 -1.36 1.84 25.51
N GLU A 140 -0.42 1.28 26.26
CA GLU A 140 -0.04 1.76 27.59
C GLU A 140 0.60 3.14 27.53
N GLN A 141 1.54 3.37 26.61
CA GLN A 141 2.22 4.65 26.46
C GLN A 141 1.29 5.76 25.96
N THR A 142 0.34 5.45 25.09
CA THR A 142 -0.61 6.44 24.54
C THR A 142 -1.87 6.61 25.41
N GLY A 143 -2.07 5.77 26.42
CA GLY A 143 -3.25 5.76 27.27
C GLY A 143 -4.54 5.31 26.58
N GLY A 144 -4.45 4.69 25.39
CA GLY A 144 -5.60 4.31 24.57
C GLY A 144 -5.54 2.87 24.09
N TRP A 145 -6.66 2.15 24.21
CA TRP A 145 -6.83 0.76 23.82
C TRP A 145 -7.90 0.62 22.73
N PRO A 146 -7.91 -0.47 21.96
CA PRO A 146 -9.05 -0.77 21.09
C PRO A 146 -10.38 -0.82 21.86
N PHE A 147 -11.42 -0.28 21.25
CA PHE A 147 -12.75 -0.10 21.82
C PHE A 147 -12.84 0.90 22.98
N SER A 148 -11.85 1.79 23.16
CA SER A 148 -11.99 2.93 24.06
C SER A 148 -13.14 3.86 23.65
N VAL A 149 -13.84 4.40 24.62
CA VAL A 149 -14.80 5.48 24.39
C VAL A 149 -14.05 6.77 24.06
N VAL A 150 -14.49 7.49 23.04
CA VAL A 150 -13.92 8.77 22.62
C VAL A 150 -14.99 9.85 22.78
N LEU A 151 -14.71 10.83 23.63
CA LEU A 151 -15.56 11.96 23.96
C LEU A 151 -14.84 13.27 23.61
N ASP A 152 -15.61 14.35 23.55
CA ASP A 152 -15.03 15.69 23.35
C ASP A 152 -14.43 16.25 24.66
N ASP A 153 -14.98 15.85 25.80
CA ASP A 153 -14.42 16.15 27.12
C ASP A 153 -13.42 15.07 27.55
N GLU A 154 -12.15 15.46 27.70
CA GLU A 154 -11.05 14.58 28.05
C GLU A 154 -11.20 13.99 29.48
N GLN A 155 -11.75 14.74 30.41
CA GLN A 155 -11.95 14.27 31.80
C GLN A 155 -13.01 13.16 31.84
N LEU A 156 -14.13 13.36 31.14
CA LEU A 156 -15.16 12.34 30.99
C LEU A 156 -14.64 11.11 30.24
N GLN A 157 -13.83 11.31 29.19
CA GLN A 157 -13.19 10.22 28.45
C GLN A 157 -12.26 9.39 29.35
N ASN A 158 -11.41 10.06 30.14
CA ASN A 158 -10.50 9.39 31.06
C ASN A 158 -11.25 8.64 32.17
N ALA A 159 -12.32 9.20 32.71
CA ALA A 159 -13.20 8.54 33.67
C ALA A 159 -13.83 7.26 33.07
N ALA A 160 -14.41 7.37 31.87
CA ALA A 160 -15.03 6.23 31.16
C ALA A 160 -14.02 5.12 30.86
N ASN A 161 -12.82 5.44 30.39
CA ASN A 161 -11.82 4.45 30.00
C ASN A 161 -10.99 3.94 31.19
N GLY A 162 -10.99 4.64 32.33
CA GLY A 162 -10.32 4.20 33.56
C GLY A 162 -11.24 3.42 34.54
N GLY A 163 -12.55 3.52 34.36
CA GLY A 163 -13.55 2.90 35.25
C GLY A 163 -13.50 1.36 35.20
N LEU A 164 -13.84 0.73 36.34
CA LEU A 164 -13.97 -0.74 36.44
C LEU A 164 -15.42 -1.14 36.19
N TYR A 165 -15.68 -1.71 35.02
CA TYR A 165 -17.02 -2.09 34.58
C TYR A 165 -17.46 -3.40 35.22
N GLN A 166 -18.74 -3.49 35.57
CA GLN A 166 -19.40 -4.73 35.92
C GLN A 166 -19.66 -5.52 34.67
N ILE A 167 -19.39 -6.83 34.69
CA ILE A 167 -19.58 -7.75 33.57
C ILE A 167 -20.85 -8.55 33.81
N SER A 168 -21.71 -8.66 32.80
CA SER A 168 -22.99 -9.41 32.88
C SER A 168 -22.79 -10.92 33.08
N SER A 169 -21.64 -11.46 32.65
CA SER A 169 -21.33 -12.89 32.78
C SER A 169 -20.43 -13.17 33.98
N PRO A 170 -20.73 -14.19 34.80
CA PRO A 170 -19.84 -14.66 35.86
C PRO A 170 -18.64 -15.45 35.29
N ALA A 171 -18.73 -15.98 34.08
CA ALA A 171 -17.65 -16.73 33.43
C ALA A 171 -16.50 -15.80 33.03
N THR A 172 -15.27 -16.29 33.13
CA THR A 172 -14.07 -15.57 32.67
C THR A 172 -13.72 -15.84 31.20
N SER A 173 -14.34 -16.85 30.58
CA SER A 173 -14.15 -17.22 29.16
C SER A 173 -15.46 -17.77 28.59
N LEU A 174 -15.73 -17.38 27.33
CA LEU A 174 -16.86 -17.85 26.54
C LEU A 174 -16.38 -18.28 25.14
N GLN A 175 -17.10 -19.27 24.59
CA GLN A 175 -16.98 -19.61 23.16
C GLN A 175 -18.02 -18.81 22.37
N ALA A 176 -17.62 -18.25 21.23
CA ALA A 176 -18.60 -17.60 20.34
C ALA A 176 -19.51 -18.65 19.68
N PRO A 177 -20.82 -18.38 19.47
CA PRO A 177 -21.45 -17.06 19.64
C PRO A 177 -21.60 -16.70 21.14
N ALA A 178 -21.23 -15.46 21.48
CA ALA A 178 -21.21 -14.96 22.84
C ALA A 178 -21.76 -13.53 22.91
N ASP A 179 -22.42 -13.23 24.01
CA ASP A 179 -23.06 -11.96 24.28
C ASP A 179 -22.62 -11.48 25.66
N VAL A 180 -21.99 -10.29 25.73
CA VAL A 180 -21.39 -9.77 26.96
C VAL A 180 -21.64 -8.29 27.09
N GLU A 181 -22.20 -7.88 28.23
CA GLU A 181 -22.44 -6.49 28.55
C GLU A 181 -21.50 -6.03 29.66
N PHE A 182 -20.96 -4.84 29.48
CA PHE A 182 -20.13 -4.12 30.45
C PHE A 182 -20.85 -2.82 30.82
N THR A 183 -21.10 -2.62 32.12
CA THR A 183 -21.77 -1.42 32.65
C THR A 183 -20.93 -0.74 33.71
N TRP A 184 -20.84 0.59 33.64
CA TRP A 184 -20.13 1.40 34.61
C TRP A 184 -20.83 2.74 34.83
N SER A 185 -20.81 3.26 36.06
CA SER A 185 -21.27 4.62 36.39
C SER A 185 -20.58 5.14 37.63
N ASP A 186 -20.20 6.41 37.63
CA ASP A 186 -19.74 7.16 38.82
C ASP A 186 -20.84 7.95 39.51
N GLY A 187 -22.10 7.82 39.05
CA GLY A 187 -23.25 8.61 39.52
C GLY A 187 -23.58 9.80 38.65
N HIS A 188 -22.67 10.25 37.78
CA HIS A 188 -22.87 11.32 36.82
C HIS A 188 -22.77 10.83 35.37
N LEU A 189 -21.72 10.10 35.08
CA LEU A 189 -21.47 9.46 33.77
C LEU A 189 -21.85 7.98 33.87
N GLU A 190 -22.68 7.52 32.93
CA GLU A 190 -23.04 6.13 32.75
C GLU A 190 -22.59 5.66 31.39
N VAL A 191 -21.86 4.53 31.33
CA VAL A 191 -21.42 3.91 30.10
C VAL A 191 -21.81 2.44 30.10
N THR A 192 -22.45 2.02 29.01
CA THR A 192 -22.75 0.61 28.74
C THR A 192 -22.15 0.23 27.40
N LYS A 193 -21.45 -0.89 27.35
CA LYS A 193 -20.92 -1.50 26.12
C LYS A 193 -21.42 -2.93 26.04
N HIS A 194 -22.11 -3.26 24.98
CA HIS A 194 -22.65 -4.58 24.73
C HIS A 194 -21.97 -5.18 23.50
N PHE A 195 -21.22 -6.25 23.68
CA PHE A 195 -20.48 -6.95 22.63
C PHE A 195 -21.20 -8.23 22.26
N ARG A 196 -21.44 -8.42 20.95
CA ARG A 196 -21.99 -9.66 20.39
C ARG A 196 -20.97 -10.24 19.41
N PHE A 197 -20.43 -11.38 19.78
CA PHE A 197 -19.46 -12.14 18.99
C PHE A 197 -20.17 -13.26 18.25
N ASP A 198 -19.77 -13.52 17.01
CA ASP A 198 -20.27 -14.64 16.20
C ASP A 198 -19.10 -15.52 15.69
N HIS A 199 -19.36 -16.35 14.69
CA HIS A 199 -18.35 -17.22 14.07
C HIS A 199 -17.56 -16.52 12.95
N THR A 200 -17.77 -15.22 12.71
CA THR A 200 -17.10 -14.43 11.69
C THR A 200 -16.07 -13.48 12.33
N TYR A 201 -15.32 -12.74 11.50
CA TYR A 201 -14.44 -11.67 11.97
C TYR A 201 -15.18 -10.39 12.38
N VAL A 202 -16.52 -10.39 12.41
CA VAL A 202 -17.33 -9.22 12.76
C VAL A 202 -17.81 -9.32 14.21
N VAL A 203 -17.63 -8.24 14.95
CA VAL A 203 -18.21 -8.07 16.29
C VAL A 203 -19.19 -6.91 16.27
N ARG A 204 -20.41 -7.11 16.77
CA ARG A 204 -21.38 -6.03 16.97
C ARG A 204 -21.16 -5.41 18.33
N VAL A 205 -21.08 -4.09 18.37
CA VAL A 205 -20.87 -3.34 19.59
C VAL A 205 -21.94 -2.26 19.70
N GLU A 206 -22.75 -2.37 20.73
CA GLU A 206 -23.71 -1.34 21.10
C GLU A 206 -23.15 -0.57 22.28
N THR A 207 -23.05 0.77 22.13
CA THR A 207 -22.48 1.64 23.15
C THR A 207 -23.47 2.73 23.49
N SER A 208 -23.75 2.91 24.79
CA SER A 208 -24.57 4.01 25.33
C SER A 208 -23.73 4.80 26.33
N VAL A 209 -23.69 6.12 26.15
CA VAL A 209 -23.02 7.05 27.07
C VAL A 209 -24.01 8.11 27.49
N LYS A 210 -24.25 8.25 28.81
CA LYS A 210 -25.17 9.24 29.37
C LYS A 210 -24.50 10.08 30.42
N LEU A 211 -24.67 11.37 30.36
CA LEU A 211 -24.23 12.32 31.38
C LEU A 211 -25.46 12.87 32.11
N ASN A 212 -25.51 12.65 33.45
CA ASN A 212 -26.66 13.01 34.26
C ASN A 212 -28.00 12.47 33.72
N GLY A 213 -27.98 11.20 33.25
CA GLY A 213 -29.14 10.52 32.67
C GLY A 213 -29.49 10.92 31.22
N ARG A 214 -28.80 11.89 30.62
CA ARG A 214 -29.04 12.33 29.23
C ARG A 214 -27.99 11.74 28.30
N PRO A 215 -28.36 11.16 27.14
CA PRO A 215 -27.42 10.64 26.18
C PRO A 215 -26.53 11.76 25.62
N ILE A 216 -25.24 11.50 25.49
CA ILE A 216 -24.27 12.40 24.88
C ILE A 216 -23.61 11.72 23.68
N THR A 217 -23.08 12.52 22.75
CA THR A 217 -22.35 12.02 21.59
C THR A 217 -21.07 11.35 22.06
N ALA A 218 -20.87 10.13 21.61
CA ALA A 218 -19.69 9.34 21.91
C ALA A 218 -19.24 8.56 20.66
N GLY A 219 -17.96 8.29 20.57
CA GLY A 219 -17.40 7.39 19.59
C GLY A 219 -16.74 6.19 20.23
N LEU A 220 -16.46 5.19 19.41
CA LEU A 220 -15.69 4.00 19.77
C LEU A 220 -14.41 4.00 18.93
N GLY A 221 -13.24 3.89 19.57
CA GLY A 221 -11.95 4.04 18.92
C GLY A 221 -11.13 2.76 18.86
N TRP A 222 -10.31 2.64 17.82
CA TRP A 222 -9.15 1.76 17.82
C TRP A 222 -7.93 2.62 18.13
N LEU A 223 -7.45 2.51 19.36
CA LEU A 223 -6.34 3.30 19.89
C LEU A 223 -5.15 2.39 20.21
N GLY A 224 -3.95 2.97 20.29
CA GLY A 224 -2.75 2.22 20.68
C GLY A 224 -2.05 1.46 19.57
N GLY A 225 -2.39 1.71 18.29
CA GLY A 225 -1.77 1.05 17.15
C GLY A 225 -2.47 -0.23 16.71
N PHE A 226 -2.04 -0.79 15.57
CA PHE A 226 -2.68 -1.92 14.93
C PHE A 226 -1.71 -2.71 14.06
N GLY A 227 -1.90 -4.04 13.98
CA GLY A 227 -1.33 -4.90 12.95
C GLY A 227 -0.10 -5.68 13.39
N ASP A 228 0.71 -6.14 12.44
CA ASP A 228 1.89 -6.95 12.71
C ASP A 228 3.15 -6.09 12.86
N LEU A 229 3.67 -5.95 14.08
CA LEU A 229 4.92 -5.24 14.39
C LEU A 229 6.18 -6.04 14.07
N THR A 230 6.06 -7.34 13.78
CA THR A 230 7.21 -8.22 13.60
C THR A 230 7.72 -8.27 12.16
N VAL A 231 7.02 -7.63 11.22
CA VAL A 231 7.43 -7.53 9.81
C VAL A 231 8.77 -6.80 9.71
N THR A 232 9.80 -7.56 9.32
CA THR A 232 11.16 -7.03 9.15
C THR A 232 11.27 -6.20 7.87
N ASN A 233 11.68 -4.94 8.00
CA ASN A 233 11.81 -3.97 6.90
C ASN A 233 10.49 -3.66 6.17
N PRO A 234 9.49 -3.10 6.85
CA PRO A 234 8.30 -2.64 6.15
C PRO A 234 8.71 -1.60 5.10
N ALA A 235 8.30 -1.83 3.85
CA ALA A 235 8.43 -0.77 2.85
C ALA A 235 7.61 0.45 3.31
N PRO A 236 7.94 1.69 2.87
CA PRO A 236 7.18 2.88 3.28
C PRO A 236 5.66 2.81 3.03
N VAL A 237 5.22 1.89 2.18
CA VAL A 237 3.82 1.57 1.87
C VAL A 237 3.19 0.60 2.89
N GLU A 238 3.99 0.00 3.77
CA GLU A 238 3.57 -1.05 4.71
C GLU A 238 3.30 -0.51 6.12
N THR A 239 3.34 0.81 6.29
CA THR A 239 3.01 1.47 7.56
C THR A 239 1.50 1.43 7.80
N VAL A 240 1.14 1.38 9.08
CA VAL A 240 -0.25 1.45 9.52
C VAL A 240 -0.92 2.72 9.00
N LEU A 241 -2.10 2.57 8.42
CA LEU A 241 -2.88 3.65 7.81
C LEU A 241 -4.22 3.77 8.54
N THR A 242 -4.70 4.98 8.74
CA THR A 242 -6.11 5.23 9.02
C THR A 242 -6.83 5.53 7.71
N TYR A 243 -8.08 5.10 7.60
CA TYR A 243 -8.88 5.30 6.39
C TYR A 243 -10.36 5.54 6.69
N TYR A 244 -11.04 6.10 5.72
CA TYR A 244 -12.50 6.17 5.67
C TYR A 244 -12.99 6.00 4.23
N SER A 245 -14.26 5.59 4.09
CA SER A 245 -15.01 5.64 2.83
C SER A 245 -16.06 6.73 2.89
N GLU A 246 -16.23 7.45 1.78
CA GLU A 246 -17.24 8.46 1.59
C GLU A 246 -17.76 8.38 0.15
N GLY A 247 -19.06 8.09 -0.02
CA GLY A 247 -19.65 7.88 -1.34
C GLY A 247 -18.97 6.75 -2.15
N GLY A 248 -18.52 5.68 -1.48
CA GLY A 248 -17.82 4.56 -2.09
C GLY A 248 -16.34 4.79 -2.40
N LYS A 249 -15.81 6.01 -2.15
CA LYS A 249 -14.39 6.32 -2.34
C LYS A 249 -13.62 6.18 -1.04
N ILE A 250 -12.59 5.32 -1.05
CA ILE A 250 -11.70 5.14 0.10
C ILE A 250 -10.59 6.18 0.06
N THR A 251 -10.38 6.83 1.21
CA THR A 251 -9.28 7.76 1.44
C THR A 251 -8.45 7.25 2.61
N SER A 252 -7.15 7.02 2.37
CA SER A 252 -6.21 6.52 3.38
C SER A 252 -5.18 7.59 3.75
N TYR A 253 -4.88 7.68 5.04
CA TYR A 253 -3.91 8.62 5.60
C TYR A 253 -2.79 7.87 6.31
N PRO A 254 -1.58 7.77 5.71
CA PRO A 254 -0.40 7.31 6.42
C PRO A 254 -0.04 8.31 7.54
N HIS A 255 0.52 7.80 8.63
CA HIS A 255 0.88 8.62 9.80
C HIS A 255 1.68 9.89 9.47
N LYS A 256 2.54 9.87 8.44
CA LYS A 256 3.29 11.04 7.96
C LYS A 256 2.42 12.14 7.39
N LYS A 257 1.24 11.81 6.85
CA LYS A 257 0.28 12.80 6.34
C LYS A 257 -0.65 13.34 7.42
N LEU A 258 -0.76 12.66 8.56
CA LEU A 258 -1.49 13.17 9.71
C LEU A 258 -0.84 14.43 10.32
N ASP A 259 0.44 14.70 10.04
CA ASP A 259 1.12 15.93 10.46
C ASP A 259 0.53 17.20 9.85
N GLY A 260 -0.02 17.12 8.63
CA GLY A 260 -0.68 18.25 7.95
C GLY A 260 -2.15 18.47 8.34
N ILE A 261 -2.68 17.64 9.23
CA ILE A 261 -4.09 17.66 9.64
C ILE A 261 -4.25 18.36 11.01
N GLU A 262 -3.36 19.30 11.34
CA GLU A 262 -3.52 20.15 12.53
C GLU A 262 -4.86 20.89 12.59
N LYS A 263 -5.52 21.11 11.42
CA LYS A 263 -6.90 21.60 11.34
C LYS A 263 -7.96 20.60 11.81
N TRP A 264 -7.59 19.33 11.94
CA TRP A 264 -8.45 18.20 12.30
C TRP A 264 -8.06 17.63 13.67
N GLY A 265 -7.53 18.48 14.54
CA GLY A 265 -7.07 18.09 15.87
C GLY A 265 -8.09 17.23 16.62
N PRO A 266 -7.71 16.68 17.77
CA PRO A 266 -8.51 15.69 18.54
C PRO A 266 -9.87 16.22 19.03
N GLY A 267 -10.56 17.07 18.34
CA GLY A 267 -11.86 17.66 18.70
C GLY A 267 -12.89 17.67 17.58
N VAL A 268 -12.54 17.29 16.34
CA VAL A 268 -13.46 17.49 15.21
C VAL A 268 -13.92 16.15 14.62
N TRP A 269 -15.19 15.87 14.76
CA TRP A 269 -15.86 14.76 14.09
C TRP A 269 -16.25 15.15 12.67
N GLN A 270 -15.96 14.25 11.72
CA GLN A 270 -16.34 14.39 10.31
C GLN A 270 -17.42 13.37 9.98
N GLY A 271 -18.62 13.85 9.70
CA GLY A 271 -19.75 13.01 9.28
C GLY A 271 -19.67 12.54 7.83
N GLY A 272 -20.71 11.85 7.39
CA GLY A 272 -20.87 11.42 6.00
C GLY A 272 -20.01 10.22 5.59
N LYS A 273 -19.57 9.39 6.52
CA LYS A 273 -18.70 8.24 6.22
C LYS A 273 -19.50 6.94 6.11
N ASP A 274 -19.16 6.13 5.08
CA ASP A 274 -19.75 4.81 4.88
C ASP A 274 -19.15 3.78 5.84
N PHE A 275 -17.84 3.84 6.03
CA PHE A 275 -17.07 3.09 7.01
C PHE A 275 -15.75 3.79 7.31
N VAL A 276 -15.15 3.47 8.44
CA VAL A 276 -13.87 4.02 8.88
C VAL A 276 -13.02 2.94 9.51
N GLY A 277 -11.68 3.10 9.54
CA GLY A 277 -10.86 2.08 10.17
C GLY A 277 -9.36 2.38 10.17
N ILE A 278 -8.65 1.36 10.56
CA ILE A 278 -7.20 1.30 10.61
C ILE A 278 -6.74 -0.02 9.98
N GLU A 279 -5.66 0.03 9.24
CA GLU A 279 -5.13 -1.13 8.54
C GLU A 279 -3.62 -1.14 8.50
N ASP A 280 -3.05 -2.32 8.41
CA ASP A 280 -1.71 -2.54 7.91
C ASP A 280 -1.76 -3.15 6.48
N ARG A 281 -0.69 -3.75 6.06
CA ARG A 281 -0.61 -4.38 4.74
C ARG A 281 -1.62 -5.51 4.55
N TYR A 282 -1.85 -6.35 5.58
CA TYR A 282 -2.57 -7.62 5.49
C TYR A 282 -3.83 -7.68 6.33
N PHE A 283 -3.97 -6.81 7.31
CA PHE A 283 -5.06 -6.85 8.29
C PHE A 283 -5.74 -5.50 8.38
N THR A 284 -6.98 -5.50 8.86
CA THR A 284 -7.75 -4.28 9.09
C THR A 284 -8.69 -4.41 10.28
N ALA A 285 -8.90 -3.30 10.99
CA ALA A 285 -10.01 -3.09 11.89
C ALA A 285 -10.92 -2.00 11.30
N ALA A 286 -12.09 -2.41 10.83
CA ALA A 286 -13.06 -1.56 10.14
C ALA A 286 -14.33 -1.39 10.98
N PHE A 287 -14.69 -0.14 11.29
CA PHE A 287 -15.96 0.23 11.90
C PHE A 287 -16.99 0.46 10.80
N LEU A 288 -18.06 -0.29 10.86
CA LEU A 288 -19.16 -0.32 9.91
C LEU A 288 -20.44 0.15 10.60
N PRO A 289 -21.37 0.79 9.88
CA PRO A 289 -22.67 1.13 10.45
C PRO A 289 -23.46 -0.12 10.83
N ALA A 290 -24.51 0.05 11.63
CA ALA A 290 -25.45 -1.01 11.96
C ALA A 290 -26.06 -1.64 10.70
N ASP A 291 -26.54 -2.87 10.82
CA ASP A 291 -27.21 -3.57 9.71
C ASP A 291 -28.43 -2.75 9.24
N GLY A 292 -28.54 -2.55 7.95
CA GLY A 292 -29.61 -1.79 7.32
C GLY A 292 -29.50 -0.26 7.43
N ALA A 293 -28.45 0.28 8.07
CA ALA A 293 -28.23 1.74 8.08
C ALA A 293 -27.86 2.24 6.68
N ALA A 294 -28.27 3.46 6.38
CA ALA A 294 -27.93 4.12 5.12
C ALA A 294 -26.42 4.41 5.02
N PRO A 295 -25.84 4.49 3.82
CA PRO A 295 -24.48 4.99 3.62
C PRO A 295 -24.31 6.41 4.19
N GLY A 296 -23.10 6.75 4.62
CA GLY A 296 -22.80 8.10 5.11
C GLY A 296 -23.30 8.39 6.53
N THR A 297 -23.70 7.39 7.31
CA THR A 297 -24.25 7.58 8.66
C THR A 297 -23.19 7.66 9.76
N LEU A 298 -21.94 7.32 9.45
CA LEU A 298 -20.85 7.40 10.42
C LEU A 298 -20.18 8.78 10.40
N ALA A 299 -19.68 9.17 11.56
CA ALA A 299 -18.67 10.21 11.69
C ALA A 299 -17.34 9.59 12.13
N THR A 300 -16.26 10.19 11.70
CA THR A 300 -14.90 9.76 12.08
C THR A 300 -14.11 10.88 12.71
N ARG A 301 -13.20 10.50 13.57
CA ARG A 301 -12.14 11.31 14.14
C ARG A 301 -10.85 10.51 14.08
N TYR A 302 -9.78 11.08 13.56
CA TYR A 302 -8.48 10.41 13.49
C TYR A 302 -7.38 11.38 13.86
N TRP A 303 -6.36 10.84 14.54
CA TRP A 303 -5.22 11.61 15.04
C TRP A 303 -4.02 10.68 15.21
N LYS A 304 -2.89 11.22 15.64
CA LYS A 304 -1.73 10.45 16.06
C LYS A 304 -1.39 10.75 17.50
N SER A 305 -0.93 9.73 18.18
CA SER A 305 -0.22 9.80 19.46
C SER A 305 1.22 9.40 19.25
N TRP A 306 2.04 9.46 20.29
CA TRP A 306 3.44 9.13 20.22
C TRP A 306 3.79 8.06 21.23
N ARG A 307 4.62 7.08 20.83
CA ARG A 307 5.26 6.13 21.72
C ARG A 307 6.77 6.26 21.61
N ASN A 308 7.48 5.95 22.69
CA ASN A 308 8.93 5.88 22.70
C ASN A 308 9.38 4.45 22.40
N VAL A 309 10.20 4.29 21.38
CA VAL A 309 10.82 3.02 21.01
C VAL A 309 12.33 3.15 21.03
N LYS A 310 13.03 2.09 21.42
CA LYS A 310 14.50 2.07 21.37
C LYS A 310 14.96 1.59 19.99
N VAL A 311 15.55 2.52 19.22
CA VAL A 311 16.18 2.21 17.94
C VAL A 311 17.68 2.38 18.08
N ASN A 312 18.44 1.29 17.89
CA ASN A 312 19.91 1.29 18.09
C ASN A 312 20.37 1.83 19.46
N GLY A 313 19.57 1.59 20.51
CA GLY A 313 19.86 2.05 21.88
C GLY A 313 19.48 3.50 22.17
N GLN A 314 18.93 4.24 21.22
CA GLN A 314 18.41 5.60 21.38
C GLN A 314 16.89 5.61 21.44
N ASP A 315 16.32 6.38 22.38
CA ASP A 315 14.89 6.59 22.45
C ASP A 315 14.43 7.45 21.27
N THR A 316 13.54 6.92 20.47
CA THR A 316 12.97 7.56 19.29
C THR A 316 11.46 7.60 19.43
N ALA A 317 10.87 8.78 19.25
CA ALA A 317 9.42 8.93 19.22
C ALA A 317 8.86 8.39 17.91
N GLU A 318 7.99 7.39 18.00
CA GLU A 318 7.29 6.79 16.88
C GLU A 318 5.82 7.18 16.91
N PRO A 319 5.25 7.67 15.78
CA PRO A 319 3.83 8.01 15.73
C PRO A 319 2.94 6.77 15.71
N VAL A 320 1.88 6.81 16.49
CA VAL A 320 0.85 5.77 16.58
C VAL A 320 -0.44 6.34 16.03
N PRO A 321 -0.90 5.91 14.84
CA PRO A 321 -2.17 6.34 14.27
C PRO A 321 -3.34 5.82 15.12
N GLN A 322 -4.37 6.64 15.25
CA GLN A 322 -5.57 6.36 16.02
C GLN A 322 -6.80 6.78 15.22
N VAL A 323 -7.88 6.03 15.34
CA VAL A 323 -9.16 6.31 14.68
C VAL A 323 -10.32 6.01 15.61
N ALA A 324 -11.38 6.81 15.51
CA ALA A 324 -12.65 6.55 16.17
C ALA A 324 -13.80 6.72 15.19
N ALA A 325 -14.85 5.94 15.41
CA ALA A 325 -16.13 6.03 14.71
C ALA A 325 -17.23 6.39 15.67
N ALA A 326 -18.15 7.24 15.23
CA ALA A 326 -19.40 7.55 15.93
C ALA A 326 -20.57 7.40 14.95
N ALA A 327 -21.72 6.97 15.48
CA ALA A 327 -22.98 6.99 14.74
C ALA A 327 -23.92 8.01 15.38
N SER A 328 -24.83 8.58 14.58
CA SER A 328 -25.80 9.58 15.04
C SER A 328 -26.91 9.01 15.93
N THR A 329 -27.07 7.68 15.93
CA THR A 329 -28.08 7.00 16.75
C THR A 329 -27.61 6.81 18.18
N GLN A 330 -28.52 6.88 19.15
CA GLN A 330 -28.29 6.54 20.55
C GLN A 330 -29.32 5.49 21.01
N PRO A 331 -28.90 4.32 21.51
CA PRO A 331 -27.51 3.86 21.66
C PRO A 331 -26.81 3.70 20.31
N MET A 332 -25.50 3.94 20.28
CA MET A 332 -24.66 3.79 19.11
C MET A 332 -24.40 2.31 18.84
N THR A 333 -24.82 1.83 17.66
CA THR A 333 -24.54 0.44 17.23
C THR A 333 -23.56 0.45 16.07
N LEU A 334 -22.44 -0.25 16.24
CA LEU A 334 -21.41 -0.44 15.22
C LEU A 334 -21.17 -1.93 14.98
N ARG A 335 -20.83 -2.28 13.76
CA ARG A 335 -20.22 -3.57 13.43
C ARG A 335 -18.73 -3.33 13.23
N VAL A 336 -17.90 -4.11 13.87
CA VAL A 336 -16.44 -3.96 13.78
C VAL A 336 -15.86 -5.24 13.20
N TYR A 337 -15.34 -5.14 11.98
CA TYR A 337 -14.58 -6.21 11.36
C TYR A 337 -13.14 -6.12 11.83
N VAL A 338 -12.59 -7.18 12.39
CA VAL A 338 -11.18 -7.25 12.79
C VAL A 338 -10.59 -8.54 12.24
N GLY A 339 -9.82 -8.44 11.19
CA GLY A 339 -9.34 -9.65 10.50
C GLY A 339 -8.46 -9.38 9.29
N PRO A 340 -8.22 -10.45 8.51
CA PRO A 340 -7.37 -10.39 7.31
C PRO A 340 -8.04 -9.60 6.18
N LYS A 341 -7.23 -9.00 5.33
CA LYS A 341 -7.70 -8.40 4.07
C LYS A 341 -7.84 -9.48 2.99
N ASP A 342 -8.66 -10.51 3.28
CA ASP A 342 -9.07 -11.48 2.27
C ASP A 342 -10.14 -10.88 1.36
N TYR A 343 -9.93 -10.97 0.04
CA TYR A 343 -10.83 -10.35 -0.94
C TYR A 343 -12.27 -10.86 -0.85
N ASP A 344 -12.45 -12.16 -0.69
CA ASP A 344 -13.78 -12.77 -0.70
C ASP A 344 -14.54 -12.46 0.59
N ASP A 345 -13.86 -12.39 1.73
CA ASP A 345 -14.46 -12.02 3.00
C ASP A 345 -14.81 -10.52 3.04
N LEU A 346 -13.91 -9.66 2.57
CA LEU A 346 -14.15 -8.22 2.50
C LEU A 346 -15.27 -7.86 1.52
N LYS A 347 -15.41 -8.63 0.43
CA LYS A 347 -16.48 -8.42 -0.57
C LYS A 347 -17.87 -8.75 -0.03
N LYS A 348 -17.97 -9.69 0.92
CA LYS A 348 -19.25 -10.09 1.56
C LYS A 348 -19.75 -9.05 2.57
N MET A 349 -18.88 -8.11 3.00
CA MET A 349 -19.28 -7.08 3.95
C MET A 349 -20.27 -6.09 3.32
N ASN A 350 -21.09 -5.47 4.15
CA ASN A 350 -22.00 -4.41 3.76
C ASN A 350 -21.82 -3.19 4.68
N PRO A 351 -21.28 -2.04 4.18
CA PRO A 351 -20.76 -1.84 2.82
C PRO A 351 -19.55 -2.72 2.52
N PRO A 352 -19.29 -3.04 1.23
CA PRO A 352 -18.18 -3.91 0.84
C PRO A 352 -16.82 -3.26 1.10
N LEU A 353 -15.91 -4.02 1.70
CA LEU A 353 -14.59 -3.56 2.11
C LEU A 353 -13.46 -3.96 1.15
N HIS A 354 -13.74 -4.70 0.06
CA HIS A 354 -12.71 -5.22 -0.86
C HIS A 354 -11.84 -4.12 -1.49
N GLY A 355 -12.34 -2.89 -1.60
CA GLY A 355 -11.56 -1.74 -2.06
C GLY A 355 -10.39 -1.35 -1.13
N LEU A 356 -10.28 -1.93 0.09
CA LEU A 356 -9.10 -1.82 0.94
C LEU A 356 -7.90 -2.58 0.37
N ILE A 357 -8.13 -3.55 -0.52
CA ILE A 357 -7.06 -4.19 -1.28
C ILE A 357 -6.74 -3.29 -2.47
N ASN A 358 -5.73 -2.43 -2.27
CA ASN A 358 -5.36 -1.42 -3.26
C ASN A 358 -4.52 -2.03 -4.38
N PHE A 359 -5.14 -2.30 -5.54
CA PHE A 359 -4.46 -2.73 -6.76
C PHE A 359 -3.79 -1.57 -7.51
N GLY A 360 -3.89 -0.33 -7.01
CA GLY A 360 -3.27 0.85 -7.60
C GLY A 360 -3.88 1.26 -8.94
N TRP A 361 -3.17 2.11 -9.70
CA TRP A 361 -3.64 2.64 -10.99
C TRP A 361 -3.77 1.57 -12.10
N LEU A 362 -3.18 0.37 -11.90
CA LEU A 362 -3.28 -0.78 -12.82
C LEU A 362 -4.29 -1.82 -12.34
N GLU A 363 -5.27 -1.45 -11.54
CA GLU A 363 -6.33 -2.33 -11.01
C GLU A 363 -6.97 -3.18 -12.11
N PHE A 364 -7.26 -2.60 -13.28
CA PHE A 364 -7.84 -3.28 -14.42
C PHE A 364 -7.00 -4.46 -14.98
N ILE A 365 -5.71 -4.55 -14.61
CA ILE A 365 -4.80 -5.68 -14.92
C ILE A 365 -4.55 -6.51 -13.66
N ALA A 366 -4.29 -5.86 -12.53
CA ALA A 366 -3.89 -6.51 -11.30
C ALA A 366 -5.02 -7.37 -10.71
N GLU A 367 -6.24 -6.88 -10.70
CA GLU A 367 -7.40 -7.59 -10.15
C GLU A 367 -7.74 -8.86 -10.96
N PRO A 368 -7.85 -8.85 -12.31
CA PRO A 368 -8.01 -10.07 -13.09
C PRO A 368 -6.86 -11.08 -12.90
N MET A 369 -5.62 -10.59 -12.76
CA MET A 369 -4.48 -11.48 -12.50
C MET A 369 -4.56 -12.11 -11.11
N PHE A 370 -4.99 -11.37 -10.10
CA PHE A 370 -5.22 -11.87 -8.76
C PHE A 370 -6.31 -12.95 -8.75
N HIS A 371 -7.45 -12.69 -9.40
CA HIS A 371 -8.52 -13.70 -9.54
C HIS A 371 -8.08 -14.92 -10.34
N GLY A 372 -7.31 -14.71 -11.40
CA GLY A 372 -6.71 -15.80 -12.17
C GLY A 372 -5.78 -16.66 -11.32
N LEU A 373 -4.99 -16.03 -10.43
CA LEU A 373 -4.11 -16.72 -9.51
C LEU A 373 -4.90 -17.53 -8.46
N LYS A 374 -5.96 -16.95 -7.85
CA LYS A 374 -6.86 -17.66 -6.93
C LYS A 374 -7.55 -18.84 -7.62
N TRP A 375 -8.04 -18.66 -8.84
CA TRP A 375 -8.64 -19.72 -9.63
C TRP A 375 -7.65 -20.86 -9.90
N LEU A 376 -6.42 -20.53 -10.32
CA LEU A 376 -5.37 -21.55 -10.54
C LEU A 376 -5.00 -22.29 -9.26
N HIS A 377 -5.02 -21.62 -8.12
CA HIS A 377 -4.70 -22.24 -6.83
C HIS A 377 -5.68 -23.36 -6.46
N ASN A 378 -6.93 -23.31 -6.90
CA ASN A 378 -7.88 -24.38 -6.68
C ASN A 378 -7.49 -25.70 -7.38
N TYR A 379 -6.68 -25.63 -8.45
CA TYR A 379 -6.17 -26.79 -9.18
C TYR A 379 -4.72 -27.15 -8.81
N VAL A 380 -3.95 -26.16 -8.43
CA VAL A 380 -2.55 -26.28 -8.05
C VAL A 380 -2.42 -25.76 -6.61
N PRO A 381 -2.60 -26.62 -5.57
CA PRO A 381 -2.73 -26.19 -4.19
C PRO A 381 -1.40 -25.72 -3.56
N ASN A 382 -0.63 -24.94 -4.32
CA ASN A 382 0.59 -24.27 -3.87
C ASN A 382 0.75 -22.94 -4.62
N TRP A 383 0.84 -21.85 -3.91
CA TRP A 383 0.87 -20.51 -4.47
C TRP A 383 2.07 -20.26 -5.40
N GLY A 384 3.26 -20.79 -5.05
CA GLY A 384 4.43 -20.64 -5.91
C GLY A 384 4.26 -21.32 -7.27
N TRP A 385 3.72 -22.54 -7.29
CA TRP A 385 3.41 -23.24 -8.54
C TRP A 385 2.25 -22.58 -9.29
N ALA A 386 1.26 -22.02 -8.59
CA ALA A 386 0.19 -21.23 -9.24
C ALA A 386 0.76 -20.00 -9.96
N VAL A 387 1.73 -19.29 -9.35
CA VAL A 387 2.46 -18.18 -10.01
C VAL A 387 3.22 -18.68 -11.24
N VAL A 388 3.87 -19.84 -11.17
CA VAL A 388 4.56 -20.44 -12.33
C VAL A 388 3.57 -20.71 -13.46
N VAL A 389 2.45 -21.38 -13.18
CA VAL A 389 1.42 -21.69 -14.19
C VAL A 389 0.81 -20.43 -14.79
N LEU A 390 0.46 -19.45 -13.96
CA LEU A 390 -0.05 -18.15 -14.46
C LEU A 390 0.96 -17.50 -15.40
N THR A 391 2.25 -17.55 -15.05
CA THR A 391 3.33 -16.99 -15.88
C THR A 391 3.42 -17.71 -17.22
N LEU A 392 3.30 -19.04 -17.24
CA LEU A 392 3.27 -19.83 -18.48
C LEU A 392 2.12 -19.43 -19.38
N VAL A 393 0.91 -19.28 -18.81
CA VAL A 393 -0.29 -18.86 -19.55
C VAL A 393 -0.08 -17.48 -20.17
N ILE A 394 0.38 -16.50 -19.39
CA ILE A 394 0.63 -15.12 -19.86
C ILE A 394 1.68 -15.11 -20.99
N ASN A 395 2.82 -15.78 -20.79
CA ASN A 395 3.86 -15.82 -21.80
C ASN A 395 3.43 -16.54 -23.08
N THR A 396 2.56 -17.55 -22.98
CA THR A 396 1.98 -18.24 -24.13
C THR A 396 1.02 -17.32 -24.90
N LEU A 397 0.19 -16.57 -24.19
CA LEU A 397 -0.73 -15.59 -24.79
C LEU A 397 0.02 -14.50 -25.56
N PHE A 398 1.16 -14.05 -25.06
CA PHE A 398 2.00 -13.03 -25.69
C PHE A 398 2.98 -13.57 -26.73
N PHE A 399 3.09 -14.89 -26.89
CA PHE A 399 4.04 -15.49 -27.83
C PHE A 399 3.87 -15.05 -29.29
N PRO A 400 2.64 -14.94 -29.86
CA PRO A 400 2.46 -14.43 -31.23
C PRO A 400 3.04 -13.02 -31.44
N LEU A 401 2.87 -12.15 -30.44
CA LEU A 401 3.44 -10.80 -30.48
C LEU A 401 4.96 -10.84 -30.42
N ARG A 402 5.53 -11.75 -29.62
CA ARG A 402 6.97 -11.95 -29.53
C ARG A 402 7.56 -12.45 -30.86
N ILE A 403 6.85 -13.33 -31.59
CA ILE A 403 7.25 -13.78 -32.94
C ILE A 403 7.32 -12.56 -33.89
N SER A 404 6.31 -11.71 -33.89
CA SER A 404 6.26 -10.51 -34.74
C SER A 404 7.42 -9.55 -34.45
N SER A 405 7.69 -9.29 -33.16
CA SER A 405 8.81 -8.46 -32.72
C SER A 405 10.17 -9.07 -33.08
N TYR A 406 10.33 -10.38 -32.92
CA TYR A 406 11.56 -11.09 -33.29
C TYR A 406 11.83 -10.96 -34.80
N LYS A 407 10.81 -11.12 -35.67
CA LYS A 407 10.95 -10.90 -37.13
C LYS A 407 11.42 -9.48 -37.43
N THR A 408 10.91 -8.48 -36.74
CA THR A 408 11.35 -7.09 -36.87
C THR A 408 12.82 -6.94 -36.46
N THR A 409 13.22 -7.55 -35.33
CA THR A 409 14.60 -7.54 -34.84
C THR A 409 15.58 -8.18 -35.85
N VAL A 410 15.20 -9.31 -36.47
CA VAL A 410 16.00 -9.96 -37.53
C VAL A 410 16.14 -9.06 -38.74
N LYS A 411 15.09 -8.36 -39.20
CA LYS A 411 15.18 -7.38 -40.26
C LYS A 411 16.12 -6.23 -39.91
N MET A 412 16.01 -5.67 -38.70
CA MET A 412 16.93 -4.62 -38.21
C MET A 412 18.39 -5.08 -38.22
N GLN A 413 18.65 -6.32 -37.85
CA GLN A 413 20.00 -6.87 -37.85
C GLN A 413 20.57 -7.04 -39.26
N ARG A 414 19.74 -7.34 -40.28
CA ARG A 414 20.18 -7.42 -41.68
C ARG A 414 20.68 -6.07 -42.23
N VAL A 415 20.01 -4.98 -41.86
CA VAL A 415 20.39 -3.63 -42.29
C VAL A 415 21.44 -2.96 -41.37
N ALA A 416 21.79 -3.57 -40.25
CA ALA A 416 22.76 -3.03 -39.31
C ALA A 416 24.11 -2.64 -39.98
N PRO A 417 24.74 -3.44 -40.90
CA PRO A 417 25.98 -3.02 -41.56
C PRO A 417 25.82 -1.77 -42.43
N GLU A 418 24.67 -1.60 -43.13
CA GLU A 418 24.37 -0.41 -43.93
C GLU A 418 24.21 0.82 -43.01
N ILE A 419 23.45 0.68 -41.92
CA ILE A 419 23.27 1.74 -40.92
C ILE A 419 24.63 2.14 -40.31
N LYS A 420 25.49 1.16 -40.00
CA LYS A 420 26.83 1.41 -39.47
C LYS A 420 27.67 2.20 -40.48
N ALA A 421 27.62 1.87 -41.77
CA ALA A 421 28.33 2.60 -42.83
C ALA A 421 27.81 4.07 -42.93
N ILE A 422 26.50 4.28 -42.78
CA ILE A 422 25.93 5.63 -42.72
C ILE A 422 26.47 6.37 -41.49
N GLN A 423 26.40 5.77 -40.30
CA GLN A 423 26.89 6.39 -39.07
C GLN A 423 28.37 6.73 -39.10
N GLU A 424 29.22 5.89 -39.72
CA GLU A 424 30.64 6.13 -39.87
C GLU A 424 30.92 7.34 -40.79
N ARG A 425 30.17 7.55 -41.86
CA ARG A 425 30.26 8.74 -42.73
C ARG A 425 30.05 10.05 -41.95
N TYR A 426 29.14 10.03 -40.98
CA TYR A 426 28.77 11.19 -40.18
C TYR A 426 29.47 11.25 -38.78
N LYS A 427 30.42 10.36 -38.52
CA LYS A 427 31.11 10.28 -37.21
C LYS A 427 31.88 11.55 -36.83
N LYS A 428 32.39 12.28 -37.80
CA LYS A 428 33.18 13.52 -37.63
C LYS A 428 32.34 14.72 -37.14
N TYR A 429 31.03 14.67 -37.25
CA TYR A 429 30.14 15.77 -36.89
C TYR A 429 29.69 15.66 -35.43
N LYS A 430 29.59 16.82 -34.73
CA LYS A 430 29.11 16.88 -33.36
C LYS A 430 27.63 16.59 -33.26
N PHE A 431 27.13 16.26 -32.08
CA PHE A 431 25.72 15.89 -31.87
C PHE A 431 24.71 16.94 -32.33
N ASN A 432 25.04 18.24 -32.17
CA ASN A 432 24.17 19.36 -32.53
C ASN A 432 24.38 19.86 -33.97
N ASP A 433 25.17 19.16 -34.79
CA ASP A 433 25.42 19.56 -36.20
C ASP A 433 24.19 19.21 -37.07
N PRO A 434 23.71 20.12 -37.96
CA PRO A 434 22.63 19.85 -38.90
C PRO A 434 22.81 18.57 -39.74
N LYS A 435 24.06 18.19 -40.00
CA LYS A 435 24.41 16.95 -40.72
C LYS A 435 24.03 15.68 -39.94
N LYS A 436 23.85 15.74 -38.61
CA LYS A 436 23.28 14.63 -37.87
C LYS A 436 21.79 14.42 -38.17
N ALA A 437 21.06 15.47 -38.52
CA ALA A 437 19.69 15.34 -38.98
C ALA A 437 19.62 14.65 -40.37
N GLU A 438 20.58 14.91 -41.28
CA GLU A 438 20.71 14.21 -42.55
C GLU A 438 21.00 12.72 -42.31
N MET A 439 21.93 12.39 -41.44
CA MET A 439 22.21 11.01 -41.04
C MET A 439 20.94 10.29 -40.55
N ASN A 440 20.17 10.93 -39.69
CA ASN A 440 18.92 10.33 -39.18
C ASN A 440 17.89 10.12 -40.28
N LYS A 441 17.81 11.05 -41.28
CA LYS A 441 16.95 10.87 -42.44
C LYS A 441 17.40 9.68 -43.31
N GLU A 442 18.71 9.52 -43.57
CA GLU A 442 19.24 8.38 -44.33
C GLU A 442 18.96 7.05 -43.58
N VAL A 443 19.18 7.00 -42.29
CA VAL A 443 18.87 5.81 -41.46
C VAL A 443 17.38 5.49 -41.49
N MET A 444 16.53 6.51 -41.41
CA MET A 444 15.08 6.34 -41.47
C MET A 444 14.62 5.84 -42.85
N ALA A 445 15.24 6.33 -43.92
CA ALA A 445 14.96 5.87 -45.29
C ALA A 445 15.30 4.38 -45.46
N VAL A 446 16.41 3.89 -44.88
CA VAL A 446 16.75 2.46 -44.88
C VAL A 446 15.66 1.64 -44.15
N TYR A 447 15.21 2.08 -42.96
CA TYR A 447 14.14 1.38 -42.26
C TYR A 447 12.82 1.37 -43.02
N GLN A 448 12.44 2.49 -43.66
CA GLN A 448 11.24 2.57 -44.49
C GLN A 448 11.31 1.67 -45.72
N ARG A 449 12.45 1.63 -46.43
CA ARG A 449 12.68 0.77 -47.59
C ARG A 449 12.48 -0.72 -47.24
N GLU A 450 12.95 -1.15 -46.10
CA GLU A 450 12.86 -2.54 -45.63
C GLU A 450 11.56 -2.85 -44.88
N GLY A 451 10.65 -1.88 -44.77
CA GLY A 451 9.38 -2.05 -44.05
C GLY A 451 9.57 -2.37 -42.57
N ILE A 452 10.59 -1.76 -41.96
CA ILE A 452 10.93 -1.97 -40.55
C ILE A 452 10.19 -0.93 -39.70
N ASN A 453 9.28 -1.41 -38.84
CA ASN A 453 8.70 -0.56 -37.81
C ASN A 453 9.62 -0.51 -36.62
N ILE A 454 10.24 0.63 -36.34
CA ILE A 454 11.22 0.82 -35.27
C ILE A 454 10.58 0.53 -33.89
N GLY A 455 9.29 0.88 -33.71
CA GLY A 455 8.54 0.58 -32.48
C GLY A 455 8.21 -0.91 -32.29
N GLY A 456 8.23 -1.71 -33.36
CA GLY A 456 7.87 -3.14 -33.30
C GLY A 456 8.86 -4.00 -32.49
N GLY A 457 10.12 -3.57 -32.42
CA GLY A 457 11.15 -4.30 -31.66
C GLY A 457 11.01 -4.17 -30.14
N CYS A 458 10.54 -3.04 -29.64
CA CYS A 458 10.37 -2.79 -28.20
C CYS A 458 8.93 -3.08 -27.68
N LEU A 459 7.98 -3.33 -28.59
CA LEU A 459 6.57 -3.55 -28.25
C LEU A 459 6.33 -4.63 -27.19
N PRO A 460 7.01 -5.82 -27.18
CA PRO A 460 6.86 -6.81 -26.12
C PRO A 460 7.27 -6.27 -24.77
N MET A 461 8.35 -5.48 -24.69
CA MET A 461 8.82 -4.88 -23.44
C MET A 461 7.80 -3.88 -22.89
N LEU A 462 7.24 -3.02 -23.75
CA LEU A 462 6.23 -2.05 -23.36
C LEU A 462 4.95 -2.73 -22.85
N LEU A 463 4.54 -3.84 -23.47
CA LEU A 463 3.36 -4.60 -23.03
C LEU A 463 3.63 -5.40 -21.75
N GLN A 464 4.85 -5.86 -21.58
CA GLN A 464 5.26 -6.62 -20.38
C GLN A 464 5.30 -5.76 -19.11
N MET A 465 5.58 -4.45 -19.22
CA MET A 465 5.67 -3.56 -18.06
C MET A 465 4.37 -3.45 -17.28
N PRO A 466 3.20 -3.18 -17.89
CA PRO A 466 1.92 -3.20 -17.16
C PRO A 466 1.61 -4.53 -16.48
N VAL A 467 1.94 -5.65 -17.14
CA VAL A 467 1.76 -7.00 -16.57
C VAL A 467 2.65 -7.19 -15.35
N TRP A 468 3.92 -6.78 -15.44
CA TRP A 468 4.86 -6.86 -14.33
C TRP A 468 4.42 -6.02 -13.13
N PHE A 469 4.02 -4.76 -13.35
CA PHE A 469 3.53 -3.89 -12.29
C PHE A 469 2.20 -4.39 -11.71
N GLY A 470 1.27 -4.83 -12.56
CA GLY A 470 -0.02 -5.38 -12.14
C GLY A 470 0.17 -6.63 -11.25
N LEU A 471 1.00 -7.57 -11.70
CA LEU A 471 1.27 -8.77 -10.90
C LEU A 471 2.02 -8.44 -9.61
N ASN A 472 2.99 -7.53 -9.64
CA ASN A 472 3.69 -7.09 -8.42
C ASN A 472 2.70 -6.52 -7.40
N THR A 473 1.75 -5.70 -7.84
CA THR A 473 0.72 -5.13 -6.96
C THR A 473 -0.22 -6.22 -6.45
N ALA A 474 -0.67 -7.13 -7.32
CA ALA A 474 -1.52 -8.26 -6.94
C ALA A 474 -0.86 -9.16 -5.89
N LEU A 475 0.40 -9.55 -6.10
CA LEU A 475 1.13 -10.42 -5.17
C LEU A 475 1.46 -9.72 -3.84
N ARG A 476 1.72 -8.41 -3.87
CA ARG A 476 2.01 -7.63 -2.65
C ARG A 476 0.78 -7.45 -1.75
N GLY A 477 -0.39 -7.24 -2.35
CA GLY A 477 -1.65 -7.05 -1.62
C GLY A 477 -2.30 -8.35 -1.15
N ALA A 478 -1.89 -9.48 -1.69
CA ALA A 478 -2.49 -10.78 -1.40
C ALA A 478 -2.03 -11.34 -0.05
N ILE A 479 -2.93 -11.45 0.91
CA ILE A 479 -2.65 -12.09 2.21
C ILE A 479 -2.26 -13.56 2.03
N GLU A 480 -2.77 -14.20 0.99
CA GLU A 480 -2.50 -15.59 0.64
C GLU A 480 -1.04 -15.87 0.30
N MET A 481 -0.26 -14.83 -0.05
CA MET A 481 1.17 -14.96 -0.29
C MET A 481 1.99 -14.99 1.01
N ARG A 482 1.41 -14.47 2.11
CA ARG A 482 2.07 -14.41 3.40
C ARG A 482 2.24 -15.82 3.96
N HIS A 483 3.49 -16.15 4.34
CA HIS A 483 3.90 -17.48 4.81
C HIS A 483 3.60 -18.63 3.84
N ALA A 484 3.27 -18.33 2.57
CA ALA A 484 3.13 -19.34 1.54
C ALA A 484 4.51 -19.91 1.17
N GLN A 485 4.68 -21.22 1.33
CA GLN A 485 5.95 -21.91 1.11
C GLN A 485 6.09 -22.37 -0.35
N TRP A 486 7.28 -22.27 -0.89
CA TRP A 486 7.64 -22.82 -2.19
C TRP A 486 9.12 -23.21 -2.24
N LEU A 487 9.42 -24.48 -2.44
CA LEU A 487 10.77 -25.06 -2.41
C LEU A 487 11.51 -24.68 -1.11
N TRP A 488 12.57 -23.88 -1.20
CA TRP A 488 13.33 -23.38 -0.03
C TRP A 488 12.79 -22.07 0.55
N ILE A 489 11.80 -21.47 -0.10
CA ILE A 489 11.20 -20.21 0.31
C ILE A 489 10.11 -20.51 1.32
N THR A 490 10.22 -19.91 2.50
CA THR A 490 9.25 -20.06 3.59
C THR A 490 8.11 -19.05 3.52
N ASP A 491 8.29 -17.97 2.74
CA ASP A 491 7.32 -16.90 2.58
C ASP A 491 7.48 -16.21 1.22
N LEU A 492 6.49 -16.39 0.35
CA LEU A 492 6.47 -15.78 -0.98
C LEU A 492 6.26 -14.26 -0.96
N SER A 493 5.73 -13.71 0.14
CA SER A 493 5.55 -12.27 0.31
C SER A 493 6.84 -11.54 0.69
N SER A 494 7.81 -12.27 1.26
CA SER A 494 9.10 -11.77 1.74
C SER A 494 10.21 -11.99 0.70
N LYS A 495 11.39 -11.40 0.96
CA LYS A 495 12.57 -11.61 0.13
C LYS A 495 13.11 -13.05 0.29
N ASP A 496 13.79 -13.54 -0.74
CA ASP A 496 14.50 -14.83 -0.68
C ASP A 496 15.63 -14.77 0.38
N PRO A 497 15.56 -15.58 1.44
CA PRO A 497 16.55 -15.55 2.52
C PRO A 497 17.96 -15.93 2.09
N TYR A 498 18.10 -16.72 1.03
CA TYR A 498 19.40 -17.23 0.53
C TYR A 498 19.87 -16.51 -0.73
N TYR A 499 19.12 -15.54 -1.24
CA TYR A 499 19.41 -14.83 -2.50
C TYR A 499 19.60 -15.74 -3.73
N VAL A 500 19.11 -16.97 -3.69
CA VAL A 500 19.18 -17.92 -4.80
C VAL A 500 18.38 -17.42 -6.01
N LEU A 501 17.15 -16.91 -5.77
CA LEU A 501 16.33 -16.36 -6.85
C LEU A 501 16.99 -15.17 -7.56
N PRO A 502 17.50 -14.14 -6.88
CA PRO A 502 18.23 -13.04 -7.52
C PRO A 502 19.42 -13.51 -8.39
N VAL A 503 20.18 -14.49 -7.92
CA VAL A 503 21.31 -15.08 -8.68
C VAL A 503 20.80 -15.80 -9.93
N LEU A 504 19.79 -16.66 -9.81
CA LEU A 504 19.18 -17.37 -10.94
C LEU A 504 18.54 -16.41 -11.94
N MET A 505 17.91 -15.33 -11.46
CA MET A 505 17.37 -14.27 -12.32
C MET A 505 18.47 -13.59 -13.11
N GLY A 506 19.58 -13.21 -12.48
CA GLY A 506 20.73 -12.60 -13.15
C GLY A 506 21.31 -13.52 -14.23
N LEU A 507 21.49 -14.81 -13.90
CA LEU A 507 21.98 -15.81 -14.85
C LEU A 507 21.02 -15.99 -16.04
N SER A 508 19.71 -16.13 -15.76
CA SER A 508 18.70 -16.28 -16.81
C SER A 508 18.60 -15.04 -17.72
N MET A 509 18.68 -13.84 -17.16
CA MET A 509 18.72 -12.59 -17.94
C MET A 509 19.97 -12.51 -18.83
N TYR A 510 21.12 -12.92 -18.31
CA TYR A 510 22.34 -12.97 -19.09
C TYR A 510 22.23 -13.97 -20.25
N LEU A 511 21.65 -15.15 -20.04
CA LEU A 511 21.41 -16.15 -21.08
C LEU A 511 20.45 -15.61 -22.16
N VAL A 512 19.34 -15.00 -21.77
CA VAL A 512 18.41 -14.34 -22.70
C VAL A 512 19.13 -13.28 -23.53
N SER A 513 19.93 -12.43 -22.89
CA SER A 513 20.70 -11.37 -23.56
C SER A 513 21.69 -11.94 -24.59
N LYS A 514 22.36 -13.05 -24.28
CA LYS A 514 23.26 -13.73 -25.25
C LYS A 514 22.55 -14.35 -26.45
N MET A 515 21.32 -14.82 -26.24
CA MET A 515 20.54 -15.48 -27.32
C MET A 515 19.79 -14.47 -28.17
N THR A 516 19.56 -13.26 -27.69
CA THR A 516 18.83 -12.21 -28.40
C THR A 516 19.73 -11.54 -29.45
N PRO A 517 19.28 -11.40 -30.72
CA PRO A 517 20.06 -10.74 -31.75
C PRO A 517 20.35 -9.27 -31.38
N VAL A 518 21.62 -8.86 -31.49
CA VAL A 518 22.03 -7.47 -31.19
C VAL A 518 21.65 -6.57 -32.36
N THR A 519 20.83 -5.56 -32.10
CA THR A 519 20.38 -4.57 -33.09
C THR A 519 21.13 -3.24 -32.97
N ALA A 520 21.84 -3.03 -31.86
CA ALA A 520 22.61 -1.82 -31.63
C ALA A 520 23.83 -1.74 -32.55
N THR A 521 23.96 -0.65 -33.32
CA THR A 521 25.07 -0.39 -34.22
C THR A 521 26.19 0.41 -33.55
N ASP A 522 25.87 1.17 -32.50
CA ASP A 522 26.83 1.96 -31.73
C ASP A 522 27.52 1.09 -30.67
N PRO A 523 28.87 1.10 -30.57
CA PRO A 523 29.63 0.36 -29.58
C PRO A 523 29.23 0.68 -28.13
N GLN A 524 28.88 1.91 -27.82
CA GLN A 524 28.47 2.35 -26.49
C GLN A 524 27.11 1.73 -26.13
N GLN A 525 26.18 1.72 -27.07
CA GLN A 525 24.87 1.09 -26.88
C GLN A 525 24.99 -0.43 -26.73
N GLN A 526 25.90 -1.08 -27.50
CA GLN A 526 26.18 -2.51 -27.35
C GLN A 526 26.74 -2.84 -25.97
N ALA A 527 27.66 -2.02 -25.46
CA ALA A 527 28.22 -2.19 -24.13
C ALA A 527 27.12 -2.04 -23.06
N MET A 528 26.28 -1.02 -23.16
CA MET A 528 25.16 -0.82 -22.25
C MET A 528 24.21 -2.03 -22.23
N MET A 529 23.86 -2.59 -23.39
CA MET A 529 23.02 -3.78 -23.50
C MET A 529 23.64 -5.02 -22.86
N LYS A 530 24.97 -5.15 -22.87
CA LYS A 530 25.69 -6.27 -22.21
C LYS A 530 25.70 -6.14 -20.70
N PHE A 531 25.79 -4.90 -20.15
CA PHE A 531 25.84 -4.67 -18.71
C PHE A 531 24.46 -4.56 -18.07
N MET A 532 23.40 -4.27 -18.85
CA MET A 532 22.04 -4.12 -18.35
C MET A 532 21.54 -5.32 -17.53
N PRO A 533 21.73 -6.60 -17.97
CA PRO A 533 21.32 -7.75 -17.16
C PRO A 533 22.02 -7.83 -15.80
N LEU A 534 23.29 -7.45 -15.76
CA LEU A 534 24.07 -7.45 -14.52
C LEU A 534 23.61 -6.35 -13.57
N SER A 535 23.35 -5.15 -14.07
CA SER A 535 22.83 -4.03 -13.26
C SER A 535 21.43 -4.32 -12.70
N MET A 536 20.58 -4.98 -13.50
CA MET A 536 19.26 -5.42 -13.03
C MET A 536 19.39 -6.51 -11.95
N ALA A 537 20.27 -7.48 -12.12
CA ALA A 537 20.52 -8.50 -11.11
C ALA A 537 21.02 -7.89 -9.79
N ALA A 538 21.94 -6.92 -9.85
CA ALA A 538 22.39 -6.17 -8.68
C ALA A 538 21.26 -5.40 -8.00
N MET A 539 20.34 -4.81 -8.78
CA MET A 539 19.16 -4.13 -8.27
C MET A 539 18.26 -5.09 -7.46
N PHE A 540 18.07 -6.33 -7.91
CA PHE A 540 17.26 -7.31 -7.19
C PHE A 540 17.91 -7.81 -5.87
N VAL A 541 19.23 -7.66 -5.73
CA VAL A 541 19.93 -7.92 -4.45
C VAL A 541 19.78 -6.75 -3.48
N VAL A 542 19.85 -5.50 -3.99
CA VAL A 542 19.82 -4.28 -3.17
C VAL A 542 18.39 -3.94 -2.71
N PHE A 543 17.41 -4.10 -3.61
CA PHE A 543 16.01 -3.79 -3.27
C PHE A 543 15.28 -5.05 -2.83
N PRO A 544 14.50 -4.99 -1.71
CA PRO A 544 13.77 -6.12 -1.17
C PRO A 544 12.51 -6.41 -2.01
N PHE A 545 12.67 -7.16 -3.10
CA PHE A 545 11.52 -7.68 -3.86
C PHE A 545 10.99 -8.96 -3.21
N SER A 546 9.66 -9.16 -3.29
CA SER A 546 9.04 -10.40 -2.81
C SER A 546 9.49 -11.61 -3.63
N SER A 547 9.66 -12.75 -2.95
CA SER A 547 10.02 -14.01 -3.61
C SER A 547 8.99 -14.43 -4.66
N GLY A 548 7.70 -14.16 -4.45
CA GLY A 548 6.65 -14.43 -5.43
C GLY A 548 6.87 -13.68 -6.76
N LEU A 549 7.27 -12.40 -6.69
CA LEU A 549 7.65 -11.64 -7.89
C LEU A 549 8.92 -12.19 -8.54
N ALA A 550 9.91 -12.59 -7.73
CA ALA A 550 11.14 -13.18 -8.24
C ALA A 550 10.88 -14.52 -8.97
N VAL A 551 9.98 -15.36 -8.45
CA VAL A 551 9.51 -16.60 -9.11
C VAL A 551 8.87 -16.29 -10.46
N TYR A 552 7.99 -15.27 -10.53
CA TYR A 552 7.41 -14.82 -11.79
C TYR A 552 8.48 -14.42 -12.81
N ILE A 553 9.43 -13.57 -12.42
CA ILE A 553 10.48 -13.06 -13.32
C ILE A 553 11.38 -14.21 -13.79
N LEU A 554 11.81 -15.07 -12.88
CA LEU A 554 12.63 -16.24 -13.21
C LEU A 554 11.91 -17.16 -14.20
N THR A 555 10.65 -17.49 -13.91
CA THR A 555 9.82 -18.33 -14.81
C THR A 555 9.65 -17.68 -16.17
N SER A 556 9.36 -16.38 -16.21
CA SER A 556 9.23 -15.62 -17.46
C SER A 556 10.54 -15.63 -18.28
N ASN A 557 11.70 -15.53 -17.62
CA ASN A 557 13.00 -15.62 -18.28
C ASN A 557 13.26 -17.01 -18.82
N VAL A 558 12.97 -18.07 -18.05
CA VAL A 558 13.13 -19.47 -18.50
C VAL A 558 12.26 -19.75 -19.72
N VAL A 559 10.99 -19.36 -19.67
CA VAL A 559 10.09 -19.44 -20.84
C VAL A 559 10.66 -18.63 -22.00
N GLY A 560 11.17 -17.46 -21.70
CA GLY A 560 11.83 -16.58 -22.66
C GLY A 560 13.03 -17.23 -23.36
N ILE A 561 13.86 -17.99 -22.64
CA ILE A 561 14.97 -18.75 -23.20
C ILE A 561 14.46 -19.81 -24.18
N VAL A 562 13.45 -20.60 -23.78
CA VAL A 562 12.87 -21.64 -24.62
C VAL A 562 12.25 -21.03 -25.90
N GLN A 563 11.48 -19.97 -25.76
CA GLN A 563 10.88 -19.27 -26.91
C GLN A 563 11.94 -18.66 -27.82
N GLN A 564 13.01 -18.07 -27.27
CA GLN A 564 14.10 -17.49 -28.04
C GLN A 564 14.89 -18.57 -28.80
N TRP A 565 15.15 -19.72 -28.16
CA TRP A 565 15.78 -20.86 -28.81
C TRP A 565 14.94 -21.38 -29.99
N TYR A 566 13.61 -21.50 -29.81
CA TYR A 566 12.69 -21.87 -30.88
C TYR A 566 12.73 -20.86 -32.04
N LEU A 567 12.67 -19.57 -31.74
CA LEU A 567 12.69 -18.50 -32.75
C LEU A 567 14.02 -18.44 -33.50
N ASN A 568 15.14 -18.63 -32.82
CA ASN A 568 16.47 -18.67 -33.46
C ASN A 568 16.60 -19.85 -34.44
N ARG A 569 15.92 -21.00 -34.16
CA ARG A 569 15.89 -22.15 -35.06
C ARG A 569 14.96 -21.96 -36.26
N THR A 570 13.78 -21.43 -36.02
CA THR A 570 12.74 -21.29 -37.07
C THR A 570 12.92 -20.08 -37.97
N HIS A 571 13.58 -19.04 -37.47
CA HIS A 571 13.84 -17.80 -38.21
C HIS A 571 15.33 -17.41 -38.06
N PRO A 572 16.26 -18.19 -38.63
CA PRO A 572 17.68 -17.93 -38.45
C PRO A 572 18.07 -16.56 -39.04
N VAL A 573 18.96 -15.88 -38.33
CA VAL A 573 19.57 -14.66 -38.82
C VAL A 573 20.48 -15.02 -39.99
N VAL A 574 20.09 -14.62 -41.21
CA VAL A 574 20.95 -14.78 -42.36
C VAL A 574 22.11 -13.79 -42.20
N ALA A 575 23.33 -14.31 -42.13
CA ALA A 575 24.53 -13.50 -42.08
C ALA A 575 24.51 -12.47 -43.23
N PRO A 576 24.86 -11.19 -42.98
CA PRO A 576 24.89 -10.19 -44.01
C PRO A 576 25.84 -10.64 -45.14
N ALA A 577 25.39 -10.55 -46.37
CA ALA A 577 26.22 -10.83 -47.53
C ALA A 577 27.51 -9.98 -47.43
N LYS A 578 28.68 -10.63 -47.53
CA LYS A 578 29.94 -9.90 -47.56
C LYS A 578 29.85 -8.82 -48.64
N PRO A 579 30.25 -7.58 -48.33
CA PRO A 579 30.21 -6.52 -49.34
C PRO A 579 31.01 -6.98 -50.56
N VAL A 580 30.38 -6.98 -51.72
CA VAL A 580 31.05 -7.26 -52.99
C VAL A 580 32.15 -6.20 -53.11
N ARG A 581 33.41 -6.64 -52.95
CA ARG A 581 34.57 -5.78 -53.24
C ARG A 581 34.45 -5.35 -54.69
N GLY A 582 34.00 -4.12 -54.91
CA GLY A 582 34.04 -3.51 -56.24
C GLY A 582 35.46 -3.65 -56.78
N LYS A 583 35.62 -4.33 -57.92
CA LYS A 583 36.87 -4.30 -58.68
C LYS A 583 37.16 -2.83 -58.93
N LYS A 584 38.29 -2.34 -58.38
CA LYS A 584 38.89 -1.10 -58.86
C LYS A 584 39.21 -1.33 -60.36
N SER A 585 38.51 -0.68 -61.26
CA SER A 585 38.92 -0.45 -62.64
C SER A 585 39.88 0.72 -62.66
#